data_a00c272abc4862a77aeca85fc7cbb463
#
_entry.id   a00c272abc4862a77aeca85fc7cbb463
#
_cell.length_a   1.000
_cell.length_b   1.000
_cell.length_c   1.000
_cell.angle_alpha   90.00
_cell.angle_beta   90.00
_cell.angle_gamma   90.00
#
_symmetry.space_group_name_H-M   'P 1'
#
loop_
_entity.id
_entity.type
_entity.pdbx_description
1 polymer ?
#
loop_
_entity_poly.entity_id
_entity_poly.type
_entity_poly.pdbx_seq_one_letter_code
_entity_poly.pdbx_strand_id
1 'polypeptide(L)'
;MKRIITLVIMLTAVIVLAACGTSKEKSAEKDQSSADQETIIIGIDDKFAPMGFRDDKNEIVGFDIDLARAAAEHMGVEAEFQPIDWKTKEAELLSGRIDLIWNGYTITDERKEKVLFTKPYLENSQVVMTKADSKIVKLNDLAGKEVGIQSLSSAADALNGNPIHKEVKTITEFSDNVLALSDLKTGRVDAVVIDAVVAEYYMTQEPDTFKLLEESLAPEQYGIGVKPGNEALLEKLQAALDKMNEDGTAADISTKWFGEDKVLK
;
A
#
# COMPACT_ATOMS: atom_id res chain seq x y z
N MET A 1 7.67 -48.84 56.96
CA MET A 1 8.47 -48.97 58.18
C MET A 1 9.57 -47.96 58.11
N LYS A 2 9.49 -47.03 59.04
CA LYS A 2 10.53 -46.57 59.92
C LYS A 2 11.74 -45.95 59.19
N ARG A 3 11.98 -44.80 59.37
CA ARG A 3 12.51 -43.89 60.48
C ARG A 3 13.82 -43.29 59.95
N ILE A 4 14.09 -42.08 59.96
CA ILE A 4 14.24 -41.04 61.00
C ILE A 4 15.67 -40.45 60.91
N ILE A 5 15.76 -39.12 60.86
CA ILE A 5 16.62 -38.23 61.65
C ILE A 5 18.12 -38.11 61.16
N THR A 6 18.86 -37.02 61.13
CA THR A 6 18.88 -35.74 61.89
C THR A 6 19.93 -34.83 61.22
N LEU A 7 19.63 -33.57 60.95
CA LEU A 7 20.25 -32.37 61.53
C LEU A 7 21.70 -32.42 62.01
N VAL A 8 22.57 -31.59 61.49
CA VAL A 8 23.50 -30.75 62.28
C VAL A 8 23.96 -29.50 61.48
N ILE A 9 23.81 -28.40 62.16
CA ILE A 9 24.27 -27.02 61.89
C ILE A 9 25.78 -26.94 62.16
N MET A 10 26.56 -26.22 61.37
CA MET A 10 27.61 -25.37 62.00
C MET A 10 28.07 -24.23 61.03
N LEU A 11 27.95 -23.11 61.60
CA LEU A 11 28.36 -21.76 61.26
C LEU A 11 29.89 -21.59 61.41
N THR A 12 30.57 -21.01 60.40
CA THR A 12 31.80 -20.24 60.68
C THR A 12 32.00 -19.15 59.66
N ALA A 13 31.95 -17.95 60.16
CA ALA A 13 32.37 -16.71 59.46
C ALA A 13 33.90 -16.58 59.57
N VAL A 14 34.54 -16.20 58.44
CA VAL A 14 35.88 -15.59 58.52
C VAL A 14 35.92 -14.45 57.46
N ILE A 15 36.11 -13.27 57.97
CA ILE A 15 36.46 -12.05 57.30
C ILE A 15 37.94 -12.00 57.04
N VAL A 16 38.42 -11.74 55.84
CA VAL A 16 39.76 -11.16 55.63
C VAL A 16 39.71 -10.07 54.52
N LEU A 17 40.34 -8.97 54.83
CA LEU A 17 40.42 -7.70 54.12
C LEU A 17 41.33 -7.70 52.88
N ALA A 18 40.91 -6.85 51.98
CA ALA A 18 41.69 -5.88 51.18
C ALA A 18 42.95 -6.33 50.43
N ALA A 19 42.87 -6.20 49.11
CA ALA A 19 44.00 -5.70 48.32
C ALA A 19 43.47 -4.87 47.12
N CYS A 20 43.84 -3.60 47.11
CA CYS A 20 43.65 -2.68 45.96
C CYS A 20 44.46 -3.20 44.76
N GLY A 21 43.82 -3.34 43.61
CA GLY A 21 44.42 -3.52 42.31
C GLY A 21 43.65 -2.74 41.28
N THR A 22 44.17 -1.58 40.92
CA THR A 22 43.68 -0.70 39.86
C THR A 22 43.88 -1.37 38.51
N SER A 23 42.84 -1.96 37.97
CA SER A 23 42.78 -2.32 36.54
C SER A 23 41.64 -1.56 35.94
N LYS A 24 41.97 -0.62 35.03
CA LYS A 24 41.01 0.05 34.14
C LYS A 24 40.39 -1.01 33.24
N GLU A 25 39.25 -1.57 33.64
CA GLU A 25 38.34 -2.17 32.71
C GLU A 25 37.63 -1.03 31.94
N LYS A 26 37.94 -0.94 30.65
CA LYS A 26 37.09 -0.27 29.68
C LYS A 26 35.74 -0.99 29.75
N SER A 27 34.76 -0.39 30.43
CA SER A 27 33.36 -0.65 30.17
C SER A 27 33.11 -0.34 28.70
N ALA A 28 32.93 -1.40 27.93
CA ALA A 28 32.27 -1.25 26.63
C ALA A 28 30.87 -0.73 26.95
N GLU A 29 30.65 0.54 26.67
CA GLU A 29 29.32 1.09 26.48
C GLU A 29 28.68 0.22 25.40
N LYS A 30 27.81 -0.68 25.83
CA LYS A 30 26.77 -1.20 24.95
C LYS A 30 25.96 0.02 24.53
N ASP A 31 26.11 0.36 23.27
CA ASP A 31 25.26 1.27 22.56
C ASP A 31 23.81 0.78 22.73
N GLN A 32 23.11 1.32 23.74
CA GLN A 32 21.68 1.19 23.95
C GLN A 32 21.02 2.37 23.23
N SER A 33 21.05 2.34 21.91
CA SER A 33 20.16 3.19 21.10
C SER A 33 19.37 2.33 20.13
N SER A 34 18.59 1.39 20.64
CA SER A 34 17.29 1.07 20.05
C SER A 34 16.26 1.76 20.94
N ALA A 35 16.12 3.09 20.82
CA ALA A 35 14.87 3.73 21.12
C ALA A 35 13.81 2.96 20.32
N ASP A 36 12.70 2.55 20.96
CA ASP A 36 11.56 1.97 20.28
C ASP A 36 11.11 2.99 19.22
N GLN A 37 11.56 2.79 17.98
CA GLN A 37 11.16 3.63 16.87
C GLN A 37 9.68 3.35 16.62
N GLU A 38 8.85 4.38 16.62
CA GLU A 38 7.43 4.26 16.34
C GLU A 38 7.24 3.59 14.96
N THR A 39 6.41 2.56 14.88
CA THR A 39 6.11 1.85 13.63
C THR A 39 4.74 2.30 13.13
N ILE A 40 4.64 2.59 11.84
CA ILE A 40 3.37 2.88 11.16
C ILE A 40 3.03 1.70 10.25
N ILE A 41 1.85 1.12 10.44
CA ILE A 41 1.35 -0.01 9.66
C ILE A 41 0.55 0.51 8.47
N ILE A 42 1.01 0.19 7.27
CA ILE A 42 0.45 0.67 6.00
C ILE A 42 -0.28 -0.49 5.30
N GLY A 43 -1.59 -0.36 5.13
CA GLY A 43 -2.42 -1.31 4.39
C GLY A 43 -2.25 -1.15 2.89
N ILE A 44 -1.97 -2.25 2.21
CA ILE A 44 -1.72 -2.31 0.77
C ILE A 44 -2.48 -3.46 0.10
N ASP A 45 -2.76 -3.33 -1.19
CA ASP A 45 -3.08 -4.44 -2.09
C ASP A 45 -1.77 -4.88 -2.77
N ASP A 46 -1.20 -6.02 -2.34
CA ASP A 46 0.10 -6.50 -2.84
C ASP A 46 0.05 -7.11 -4.26
N LYS A 47 -1.00 -6.79 -5.03
CA LYS A 47 -1.21 -7.16 -6.44
C LYS A 47 -1.57 -5.95 -7.31
N PHE A 48 -1.24 -4.76 -6.88
CA PHE A 48 -1.59 -3.50 -7.55
C PHE A 48 -0.35 -2.80 -8.14
N ALA A 49 0.36 -3.50 -9.05
CA ALA A 49 1.53 -2.93 -9.71
C ALA A 49 1.14 -1.74 -10.62
N PRO A 50 1.95 -0.68 -10.71
CA PRO A 50 3.28 -0.51 -10.09
C PRO A 50 3.25 0.16 -8.70
N MET A 51 2.06 0.39 -8.09
CA MET A 51 1.91 1.14 -6.84
C MET A 51 2.42 0.33 -5.62
N GLY A 52 1.86 -0.86 -5.39
CA GLY A 52 2.31 -1.81 -4.37
C GLY A 52 2.09 -3.23 -4.86
N PHE A 53 3.12 -4.06 -4.91
CA PHE A 53 3.01 -5.42 -5.40
C PHE A 53 4.18 -6.30 -4.92
N ARG A 54 4.11 -7.60 -5.19
CA ARG A 54 5.21 -8.52 -4.94
C ARG A 54 6.02 -8.75 -6.20
N ASP A 55 7.33 -8.59 -6.07
CA ASP A 55 8.28 -8.90 -7.14
C ASP A 55 8.53 -10.42 -7.26
N ASP A 56 9.42 -10.80 -8.19
CA ASP A 56 9.80 -12.21 -8.43
C ASP A 56 10.47 -12.88 -7.21
N LYS A 57 10.95 -12.10 -6.24
CA LYS A 57 11.52 -12.59 -4.97
C LYS A 57 10.49 -12.62 -3.85
N ASN A 58 9.23 -12.31 -4.15
CA ASN A 58 8.14 -12.18 -3.19
C ASN A 58 8.32 -11.03 -2.21
N GLU A 59 9.15 -10.03 -2.54
CA GLU A 59 9.34 -8.82 -1.76
C GLU A 59 8.27 -7.78 -2.13
N ILE A 60 7.79 -7.02 -1.13
CA ILE A 60 6.84 -5.93 -1.36
C ILE A 60 7.61 -4.72 -1.89
N VAL A 61 7.25 -4.31 -3.11
CA VAL A 61 7.87 -3.22 -3.88
C VAL A 61 6.81 -2.38 -4.57
N GLY A 62 7.16 -1.20 -5.06
CA GLY A 62 6.27 -0.34 -5.82
C GLY A 62 6.54 1.13 -5.60
N PHE A 63 5.87 1.96 -6.41
CA PHE A 63 5.95 3.40 -6.32
C PHE A 63 5.49 3.91 -4.94
N ASP A 64 4.32 3.48 -4.49
CA ASP A 64 3.78 3.86 -3.18
C ASP A 64 4.62 3.29 -2.03
N ILE A 65 5.21 2.12 -2.21
CA ILE A 65 6.10 1.49 -1.22
C ILE A 65 7.36 2.33 -1.02
N ASP A 66 7.98 2.79 -2.13
CA ASP A 66 9.17 3.62 -2.06
C ASP A 66 8.86 5.01 -1.48
N LEU A 67 7.72 5.62 -1.88
CA LEU A 67 7.26 6.88 -1.29
C LEU A 67 7.00 6.75 0.20
N ALA A 68 6.35 5.67 0.63
CA ALA A 68 6.03 5.44 2.04
C ALA A 68 7.29 5.24 2.89
N ARG A 69 8.28 4.50 2.38
CA ARG A 69 9.57 4.34 3.07
C ARG A 69 10.29 5.68 3.22
N ALA A 70 10.35 6.48 2.16
CA ALA A 70 10.97 7.79 2.21
C ALA A 70 10.22 8.74 3.16
N ALA A 71 8.89 8.75 3.15
CA ALA A 71 8.10 9.54 4.09
C ALA A 71 8.33 9.10 5.54
N ALA A 72 8.38 7.80 5.82
CA ALA A 72 8.68 7.27 7.15
C ALA A 72 10.07 7.70 7.65
N GLU A 73 11.07 7.69 6.77
CA GLU A 73 12.40 8.21 7.08
C GLU A 73 12.36 9.70 7.48
N HIS A 74 11.67 10.54 6.69
CA HIS A 74 11.48 11.96 7.03
C HIS A 74 10.70 12.17 8.34
N MET A 75 9.79 11.26 8.67
CA MET A 75 9.02 11.28 9.91
C MET A 75 9.81 10.74 11.12
N GLY A 76 10.93 10.03 10.89
CA GLY A 76 11.69 9.36 11.94
C GLY A 76 10.97 8.14 12.53
N VAL A 77 10.17 7.43 11.72
CA VAL A 77 9.42 6.23 12.10
C VAL A 77 9.77 5.05 11.20
N GLU A 78 9.34 3.84 11.55
CA GLU A 78 9.46 2.65 10.70
C GLU A 78 8.15 2.42 9.93
N ALA A 79 8.25 2.05 8.66
CA ALA A 79 7.10 1.67 7.84
C ALA A 79 6.99 0.15 7.74
N GLU A 80 5.87 -0.41 8.19
CA GLU A 80 5.50 -1.81 8.01
C GLU A 80 4.37 -1.91 6.98
N PHE A 81 4.52 -2.79 5.98
CA PHE A 81 3.51 -2.98 4.93
C PHE A 81 2.70 -4.23 5.20
N GLN A 82 1.39 -4.04 5.38
CA GLN A 82 0.45 -5.13 5.64
C GLN A 82 -0.46 -5.34 4.42
N PRO A 83 -0.32 -6.48 3.70
CA PRO A 83 -1.29 -6.86 2.68
C PRO A 83 -2.69 -7.07 3.28
N ILE A 84 -3.69 -6.47 2.65
CA ILE A 84 -5.08 -6.55 3.07
C ILE A 84 -5.98 -6.93 1.89
N ASP A 85 -7.18 -7.47 2.17
CA ASP A 85 -8.24 -7.52 1.17
C ASP A 85 -8.76 -6.11 0.92
N TRP A 86 -8.68 -5.62 -0.33
CA TRP A 86 -9.08 -4.27 -0.68
C TRP A 86 -10.51 -3.91 -0.29
N LYS A 87 -11.40 -4.90 -0.23
CA LYS A 87 -12.78 -4.71 0.25
C LYS A 87 -12.88 -4.29 1.71
N THR A 88 -11.86 -4.59 2.51
CA THR A 88 -11.88 -4.33 3.96
C THR A 88 -11.04 -3.13 4.37
N LYS A 89 -10.43 -2.41 3.41
CA LYS A 89 -9.45 -1.35 3.67
C LYS A 89 -9.88 -0.30 4.69
N GLU A 90 -11.11 0.24 4.55
CA GLU A 90 -11.61 1.23 5.51
C GLU A 90 -11.91 0.59 6.89
N ALA A 91 -12.38 -0.66 6.93
CA ALA A 91 -12.62 -1.37 8.18
C ALA A 91 -11.30 -1.72 8.90
N GLU A 92 -10.24 -2.08 8.16
CA GLU A 92 -8.90 -2.28 8.71
C GLU A 92 -8.38 -0.98 9.35
N LEU A 93 -8.48 0.14 8.62
CA LEU A 93 -8.07 1.46 9.11
C LEU A 93 -8.87 1.90 10.35
N LEU A 94 -10.20 1.80 10.30
CA LEU A 94 -11.07 2.24 11.39
C LEU A 94 -10.90 1.39 12.67
N SER A 95 -10.60 0.08 12.51
CA SER A 95 -10.30 -0.80 13.64
C SER A 95 -8.92 -0.55 14.26
N GLY A 96 -8.02 0.14 13.55
CA GLY A 96 -6.64 0.38 13.98
C GLY A 96 -5.72 -0.83 13.76
N ARG A 97 -6.08 -1.75 12.84
CA ARG A 97 -5.16 -2.80 12.40
C ARG A 97 -4.11 -2.29 11.40
N ILE A 98 -4.42 -1.21 10.73
CA ILE A 98 -3.50 -0.40 9.93
C ILE A 98 -3.65 1.06 10.33
N ASP A 99 -2.62 1.86 10.13
CA ASP A 99 -2.61 3.29 10.43
C ASP A 99 -2.89 4.13 9.19
N LEU A 100 -2.49 3.61 8.02
CA LEU A 100 -2.64 4.25 6.72
C LEU A 100 -3.21 3.27 5.68
N ILE A 101 -4.01 3.80 4.74
CA ILE A 101 -4.29 3.16 3.45
C ILE A 101 -3.44 3.88 2.41
N TRP A 102 -2.45 3.20 1.84
CA TRP A 102 -1.56 3.80 0.84
C TRP A 102 -1.24 2.81 -0.27
N ASN A 103 -2.07 2.77 -1.30
CA ASN A 103 -1.91 1.92 -2.48
C ASN A 103 -2.81 2.38 -3.62
N GLY A 104 -2.49 3.55 -4.23
CA GLY A 104 -3.36 4.12 -5.25
C GLY A 104 -4.77 4.38 -4.73
N TYR A 105 -4.90 4.94 -3.52
CA TYR A 105 -6.20 5.12 -2.89
C TYR A 105 -6.88 6.39 -3.39
N THR A 106 -7.83 6.22 -4.30
CA THR A 106 -8.56 7.32 -4.94
C THR A 106 -9.36 8.14 -3.93
N ILE A 107 -9.19 9.44 -4.00
CA ILE A 107 -9.97 10.41 -3.23
C ILE A 107 -11.36 10.52 -3.84
N THR A 108 -12.39 10.05 -3.13
CA THR A 108 -13.81 10.23 -3.51
C THR A 108 -14.57 10.92 -2.39
N ASP A 109 -15.71 11.55 -2.72
CA ASP A 109 -16.51 12.22 -1.70
C ASP A 109 -17.05 11.22 -0.67
N GLU A 110 -17.43 10.01 -1.08
CA GLU A 110 -17.84 8.95 -0.17
C GLU A 110 -16.72 8.54 0.80
N ARG A 111 -15.47 8.43 0.29
CA ARG A 111 -14.32 8.06 1.13
C ARG A 111 -13.91 9.18 2.07
N LYS A 112 -14.05 10.46 1.68
CA LYS A 112 -13.81 11.61 2.55
C LYS A 112 -14.74 11.65 3.77
N GLU A 113 -15.93 11.04 3.68
CA GLU A 113 -16.83 10.90 4.83
C GLU A 113 -16.34 9.85 5.85
N LYS A 114 -15.47 8.93 5.43
CA LYS A 114 -15.01 7.78 6.22
C LYS A 114 -13.58 7.92 6.75
N VAL A 115 -12.71 8.61 6.01
CA VAL A 115 -11.29 8.74 6.32
C VAL A 115 -10.79 10.16 6.09
N LEU A 116 -9.70 10.52 6.77
CA LEU A 116 -8.94 11.73 6.45
C LEU A 116 -8.03 11.45 5.27
N PHE A 117 -7.78 12.44 4.42
CA PHE A 117 -6.87 12.33 3.28
C PHE A 117 -5.75 13.33 3.37
N THR A 118 -4.56 12.95 2.91
CA THR A 118 -3.52 13.90 2.50
C THR A 118 -3.99 14.73 1.31
N LYS A 119 -3.24 15.77 0.94
CA LYS A 119 -3.34 16.35 -0.40
C LYS A 119 -3.13 15.23 -1.45
N PRO A 120 -3.71 15.37 -2.66
CA PRO A 120 -3.46 14.41 -3.72
C PRO A 120 -1.96 14.40 -4.10
N TYR A 121 -1.41 13.20 -4.32
CA TYR A 121 0.01 13.04 -4.68
C TYR A 121 0.21 12.54 -6.13
N LEU A 122 -0.82 11.99 -6.77
CA LEU A 122 -0.76 11.49 -8.14
C LEU A 122 -2.11 11.67 -8.84
N GLU A 123 -2.09 12.01 -10.12
CA GLU A 123 -3.26 11.93 -10.99
C GLU A 123 -3.43 10.53 -11.56
N ASN A 124 -4.67 10.11 -11.72
CA ASN A 124 -5.07 8.85 -12.33
C ASN A 124 -6.36 9.04 -13.13
N SER A 125 -6.78 8.00 -13.80
CA SER A 125 -8.12 7.89 -14.39
C SER A 125 -8.57 6.44 -14.45
N GLN A 126 -9.87 6.20 -14.40
CA GLN A 126 -10.41 4.88 -14.68
C GLN A 126 -10.57 4.70 -16.18
N VAL A 127 -9.94 3.66 -16.70
CA VAL A 127 -9.91 3.34 -18.15
C VAL A 127 -10.50 1.96 -18.42
N VAL A 128 -10.80 1.71 -19.67
CA VAL A 128 -11.24 0.38 -20.13
C VAL A 128 -10.10 -0.30 -20.87
N MET A 129 -9.66 -1.44 -20.36
CA MET A 129 -8.67 -2.29 -20.99
C MET A 129 -9.35 -3.47 -21.66
N THR A 130 -8.91 -3.79 -22.89
CA THR A 130 -9.38 -4.93 -23.67
C THR A 130 -8.20 -5.71 -24.23
N LYS A 131 -8.44 -6.89 -24.81
CA LYS A 131 -7.40 -7.59 -25.59
C LYS A 131 -7.05 -6.76 -26.83
N ALA A 132 -5.81 -6.84 -27.28
CA ALA A 132 -5.33 -6.07 -28.44
C ALA A 132 -6.14 -6.33 -29.73
N ASP A 133 -6.61 -7.57 -29.92
CA ASP A 133 -7.43 -7.98 -31.05
C ASP A 133 -8.94 -7.74 -30.90
N SER A 134 -9.37 -7.16 -29.77
CA SER A 134 -10.77 -6.88 -29.47
C SER A 134 -11.36 -5.89 -30.47
N LYS A 135 -12.64 -6.05 -30.78
CA LYS A 135 -13.42 -5.10 -31.59
C LYS A 135 -14.05 -3.98 -30.78
N ILE A 136 -13.89 -4.00 -29.45
CA ILE A 136 -14.32 -2.94 -28.56
C ILE A 136 -13.33 -1.78 -28.73
N VAL A 137 -13.80 -0.60 -29.15
CA VAL A 137 -12.96 0.59 -29.42
C VAL A 137 -13.46 1.85 -28.72
N LYS A 138 -14.70 1.85 -28.23
CA LYS A 138 -15.33 2.96 -27.51
C LYS A 138 -16.24 2.44 -26.40
N LEU A 139 -16.60 3.28 -25.43
CA LEU A 139 -17.42 2.90 -24.26
C LEU A 139 -18.75 2.24 -24.66
N ASN A 140 -19.42 2.75 -25.68
CA ASN A 140 -20.69 2.18 -26.10
C ASN A 140 -20.60 0.74 -26.63
N ASP A 141 -19.42 0.29 -27.04
CA ASP A 141 -19.20 -1.08 -27.51
C ASP A 141 -19.23 -2.09 -26.34
N LEU A 142 -19.26 -1.62 -25.09
CA LEU A 142 -19.44 -2.45 -23.90
C LEU A 142 -20.88 -2.97 -23.74
N ALA A 143 -21.83 -2.43 -24.51
CA ALA A 143 -23.21 -2.92 -24.52
C ALA A 143 -23.25 -4.43 -24.83
N GLY A 144 -23.90 -5.21 -23.94
CA GLY A 144 -24.00 -6.66 -24.05
C GLY A 144 -22.70 -7.43 -23.78
N LYS A 145 -21.63 -6.79 -23.24
CA LYS A 145 -20.33 -7.38 -22.94
C LYS A 145 -20.21 -7.81 -21.46
N GLU A 146 -19.26 -8.70 -21.20
CA GLU A 146 -18.87 -9.10 -19.86
C GLU A 146 -17.67 -8.26 -19.42
N VAL A 147 -17.84 -7.50 -18.32
CA VAL A 147 -16.84 -6.53 -17.82
C VAL A 147 -16.34 -6.97 -16.46
N GLY A 148 -15.02 -7.04 -16.31
CA GLY A 148 -14.34 -7.30 -15.05
C GLY A 148 -14.00 -5.99 -14.31
N ILE A 149 -14.10 -6.03 -13.00
CA ILE A 149 -13.69 -4.95 -12.09
C ILE A 149 -13.10 -5.52 -10.79
N GLN A 150 -12.26 -4.76 -10.12
CA GLN A 150 -11.93 -5.09 -8.73
C GLN A 150 -13.09 -4.66 -7.82
N SER A 151 -13.47 -5.52 -6.88
CA SER A 151 -14.58 -5.27 -5.95
C SER A 151 -14.29 -4.07 -5.04
N LEU A 152 -15.28 -3.20 -4.83
CA LEU A 152 -15.21 -2.01 -3.98
C LEU A 152 -14.02 -1.08 -4.30
N SER A 153 -13.63 -1.04 -5.57
CA SER A 153 -12.66 -0.10 -6.13
C SER A 153 -13.34 1.13 -6.72
N SER A 154 -12.54 2.18 -7.00
CA SER A 154 -13.03 3.34 -7.76
C SER A 154 -13.41 2.98 -9.21
N ALA A 155 -12.84 1.90 -9.77
CA ALA A 155 -13.27 1.34 -11.05
C ALA A 155 -14.74 0.89 -11.03
N ALA A 156 -15.16 0.25 -9.93
CA ALA A 156 -16.56 -0.12 -9.74
C ALA A 156 -17.45 1.12 -9.66
N ASP A 157 -17.04 2.14 -8.93
CA ASP A 157 -17.78 3.39 -8.77
C ASP A 157 -17.89 4.14 -10.11
N ALA A 158 -16.79 4.24 -10.87
CA ALA A 158 -16.73 4.88 -12.17
C ALA A 158 -17.65 4.18 -13.19
N LEU A 159 -17.64 2.85 -13.23
CA LEU A 159 -18.53 2.08 -14.10
C LEU A 159 -20.00 2.26 -13.68
N ASN A 160 -20.30 2.15 -12.39
CA ASN A 160 -21.66 2.31 -11.85
C ASN A 160 -22.23 3.72 -12.10
N GLY A 161 -21.38 4.73 -12.07
CA GLY A 161 -21.75 6.13 -12.38
C GLY A 161 -21.95 6.41 -13.87
N ASN A 162 -21.49 5.54 -14.76
CA ASN A 162 -21.58 5.73 -16.21
C ASN A 162 -22.87 5.11 -16.76
N PRO A 163 -23.60 5.77 -17.69
CA PRO A 163 -24.80 5.22 -18.32
C PRO A 163 -24.62 3.82 -18.94
N ILE A 164 -23.43 3.51 -19.46
CA ILE A 164 -23.09 2.21 -20.08
C ILE A 164 -23.25 1.03 -19.12
N HIS A 165 -23.16 1.26 -17.81
CA HIS A 165 -23.38 0.23 -16.78
C HIS A 165 -24.71 -0.54 -17.00
N LYS A 166 -25.76 0.16 -17.43
CA LYS A 166 -27.10 -0.45 -17.64
C LYS A 166 -27.17 -1.31 -18.90
N GLU A 167 -26.21 -1.18 -19.81
CA GLU A 167 -26.15 -1.88 -21.09
C GLU A 167 -25.16 -3.06 -21.06
N VAL A 168 -24.26 -3.08 -20.08
CA VAL A 168 -23.33 -4.21 -19.86
C VAL A 168 -24.12 -5.47 -19.53
N LYS A 169 -23.74 -6.62 -20.13
CA LYS A 169 -24.42 -7.90 -19.90
C LYS A 169 -24.18 -8.43 -18.48
N THR A 170 -22.94 -8.39 -18.04
CA THR A 170 -22.51 -8.89 -16.72
C THR A 170 -21.31 -8.10 -16.24
N ILE A 171 -21.29 -7.75 -14.96
CA ILE A 171 -20.14 -7.24 -14.26
C ILE A 171 -19.63 -8.34 -13.35
N THR A 172 -18.37 -8.76 -13.55
CA THR A 172 -17.70 -9.75 -12.72
C THR A 172 -16.73 -9.05 -11.79
N GLU A 173 -16.96 -9.19 -10.50
CA GLU A 173 -16.12 -8.64 -9.46
C GLU A 173 -14.99 -9.61 -9.08
N PHE A 174 -13.77 -9.09 -9.03
CA PHE A 174 -12.56 -9.83 -8.64
C PHE A 174 -12.00 -9.27 -7.33
N SER A 175 -11.24 -10.09 -6.60
CA SER A 175 -10.53 -9.62 -5.40
C SER A 175 -9.39 -8.66 -5.74
N ASP A 176 -8.80 -8.82 -6.91
CA ASP A 176 -7.65 -8.04 -7.40
C ASP A 176 -7.63 -7.93 -8.92
N ASN A 177 -6.84 -6.97 -9.42
CA ASN A 177 -6.73 -6.70 -10.86
C ASN A 177 -5.98 -7.80 -11.62
N VAL A 178 -5.08 -8.55 -10.98
CA VAL A 178 -4.35 -9.67 -11.62
C VAL A 178 -5.33 -10.74 -12.08
N LEU A 179 -6.31 -11.08 -11.25
CA LEU A 179 -7.37 -12.03 -11.59
C LEU A 179 -8.27 -11.50 -12.72
N ALA A 180 -8.65 -10.21 -12.66
CA ALA A 180 -9.45 -9.59 -13.72
C ALA A 180 -8.73 -9.64 -15.07
N LEU A 181 -7.44 -9.28 -15.10
CA LEU A 181 -6.62 -9.33 -16.31
C LEU A 181 -6.37 -10.76 -16.82
N SER A 182 -6.25 -11.74 -15.92
CA SER A 182 -6.18 -13.16 -16.30
C SER A 182 -7.45 -13.62 -17.01
N ASP A 183 -8.62 -13.17 -16.53
CA ASP A 183 -9.90 -13.48 -17.14
C ASP A 183 -10.09 -12.75 -18.48
N LEU A 184 -9.58 -11.53 -18.60
CA LEU A 184 -9.54 -10.81 -19.87
C LEU A 184 -8.67 -11.54 -20.90
N LYS A 185 -7.46 -11.99 -20.54
CA LYS A 185 -6.57 -12.72 -21.43
C LYS A 185 -7.20 -14.01 -21.95
N THR A 186 -7.91 -14.72 -21.10
CA THR A 186 -8.57 -15.99 -21.46
C THR A 186 -9.95 -15.81 -22.10
N GLY A 187 -10.45 -14.57 -22.21
CA GLY A 187 -11.73 -14.25 -22.84
C GLY A 187 -12.96 -14.63 -22.00
N ARG A 188 -12.79 -14.79 -20.67
CA ARG A 188 -13.93 -14.94 -19.74
C ARG A 188 -14.63 -13.63 -19.46
N VAL A 189 -13.91 -12.52 -19.58
CA VAL A 189 -14.48 -11.17 -19.68
C VAL A 189 -14.00 -10.53 -20.98
N ASP A 190 -14.80 -9.61 -21.52
CA ASP A 190 -14.51 -8.91 -22.78
C ASP A 190 -13.67 -7.64 -22.57
N ALA A 191 -13.79 -7.03 -21.38
CA ALA A 191 -13.10 -5.83 -20.96
C ALA A 191 -12.88 -5.81 -19.46
N VAL A 192 -11.94 -4.98 -18.98
CA VAL A 192 -11.70 -4.69 -17.56
C VAL A 192 -11.67 -3.19 -17.37
N VAL A 193 -12.40 -2.68 -16.39
CA VAL A 193 -12.25 -1.30 -15.91
C VAL A 193 -11.18 -1.29 -14.83
N ILE A 194 -10.18 -0.44 -15.00
CA ILE A 194 -8.95 -0.46 -14.22
C ILE A 194 -8.29 0.92 -14.20
N ASP A 195 -7.44 1.16 -13.24
CA ASP A 195 -6.62 2.36 -13.11
C ASP A 195 -5.64 2.48 -14.29
N ALA A 196 -5.54 3.68 -14.86
CA ALA A 196 -4.67 3.94 -16.01
C ALA A 196 -3.21 3.61 -15.71
N VAL A 197 -2.70 3.96 -14.52
CA VAL A 197 -1.32 3.67 -14.12
C VAL A 197 -1.04 2.16 -14.05
N VAL A 198 -2.03 1.36 -13.64
CA VAL A 198 -1.94 -0.11 -13.60
C VAL A 198 -2.02 -0.68 -15.01
N ALA A 199 -2.93 -0.18 -15.82
CA ALA A 199 -3.10 -0.60 -17.21
C ALA A 199 -1.82 -0.34 -18.04
N GLU A 200 -1.23 0.85 -17.94
CA GLU A 200 0.03 1.23 -18.58
C GLU A 200 1.19 0.30 -18.18
N TYR A 201 1.28 -0.02 -16.88
CA TYR A 201 2.28 -0.96 -16.39
C TYR A 201 2.14 -2.34 -17.06
N TYR A 202 0.95 -2.94 -17.07
CA TYR A 202 0.74 -4.27 -17.69
C TYR A 202 0.93 -4.25 -19.20
N MET A 203 0.59 -3.17 -19.89
CA MET A 203 0.87 -3.03 -21.33
C MET A 203 2.38 -2.97 -21.62
N THR A 204 3.18 -2.45 -20.69
CA THR A 204 4.65 -2.47 -20.80
C THR A 204 5.22 -3.86 -20.52
N GLN A 205 4.64 -4.58 -19.54
CA GLN A 205 5.09 -5.94 -19.19
C GLN A 205 4.68 -7.00 -20.23
N GLU A 206 3.51 -6.81 -20.84
CA GLU A 206 2.94 -7.73 -21.82
C GLU A 206 2.61 -7.00 -23.13
N PRO A 207 3.62 -6.60 -23.93
CA PRO A 207 3.40 -5.91 -25.19
C PRO A 207 2.47 -6.69 -26.11
N ASP A 208 1.62 -5.97 -26.87
CA ASP A 208 0.69 -6.54 -27.84
C ASP A 208 -0.43 -7.45 -27.26
N THR A 209 -0.54 -7.56 -25.93
CA THR A 209 -1.59 -8.38 -25.29
C THR A 209 -2.86 -7.56 -25.08
N PHE A 210 -2.72 -6.31 -24.71
CA PHE A 210 -3.82 -5.43 -24.32
C PHE A 210 -3.82 -4.13 -25.12
N LYS A 211 -4.96 -3.45 -25.09
CA LYS A 211 -5.09 -2.07 -25.52
C LYS A 211 -6.10 -1.34 -24.62
N LEU A 212 -5.98 -0.01 -24.58
CA LEU A 212 -6.94 0.87 -23.91
C LEU A 212 -7.91 1.46 -24.91
N LEU A 213 -9.10 1.76 -24.44
CA LEU A 213 -9.98 2.68 -25.17
C LEU A 213 -9.41 4.10 -25.02
N GLU A 214 -9.65 4.96 -26.02
CA GLU A 214 -9.25 6.36 -25.96
C GLU A 214 -10.05 7.15 -24.90
N GLU A 215 -11.29 6.74 -24.65
CA GLU A 215 -12.18 7.36 -23.68
C GLU A 215 -11.90 6.82 -22.27
N SER A 216 -11.67 7.70 -21.30
CA SER A 216 -11.67 7.35 -19.89
C SER A 216 -13.07 7.44 -19.29
N LEU A 217 -13.33 6.64 -18.24
CA LEU A 217 -14.60 6.68 -17.50
C LEU A 217 -14.66 7.84 -16.52
N ALA A 218 -13.59 8.07 -15.80
CA ALA A 218 -13.51 9.12 -14.79
C ALA A 218 -12.06 9.55 -14.55
N PRO A 219 -11.75 10.86 -14.51
CA PRO A 219 -10.50 11.35 -13.93
C PRO A 219 -10.56 11.21 -12.41
N GLU A 220 -9.43 10.94 -11.79
CA GLU A 220 -9.32 10.82 -10.34
C GLU A 220 -7.93 11.17 -9.83
N GLN A 221 -7.80 11.32 -8.51
CA GLN A 221 -6.53 11.59 -7.85
C GLN A 221 -6.34 10.64 -6.67
N TYR A 222 -5.10 10.21 -6.46
CA TYR A 222 -4.73 9.41 -5.30
C TYR A 222 -4.32 10.28 -4.12
N GLY A 223 -4.74 9.86 -2.95
CA GLY A 223 -4.31 10.38 -1.66
C GLY A 223 -4.06 9.25 -0.68
N ILE A 224 -3.50 9.57 0.47
CA ILE A 224 -3.25 8.60 1.54
C ILE A 224 -4.36 8.71 2.56
N GLY A 225 -5.01 7.59 2.87
CA GLY A 225 -6.08 7.52 3.86
C GLY A 225 -5.52 7.41 5.27
N VAL A 226 -5.99 8.26 6.17
CA VAL A 226 -5.65 8.28 7.61
C VAL A 226 -6.92 8.12 8.42
N LYS A 227 -6.83 7.42 9.56
CA LYS A 227 -7.97 7.21 10.45
C LYS A 227 -8.51 8.54 10.98
N PRO A 228 -9.84 8.77 10.95
CA PRO A 228 -10.46 9.93 11.59
C PRO A 228 -10.08 10.05 13.08
N GLY A 229 -9.77 11.27 13.51
CA GLY A 229 -9.28 11.55 14.87
C GLY A 229 -7.76 11.44 15.02
N ASN A 230 -7.03 11.12 13.94
CA ASN A 230 -5.56 11.12 13.95
C ASN A 230 -4.98 12.22 13.06
N GLU A 231 -5.44 13.44 13.26
CA GLU A 231 -4.99 14.63 12.54
C GLU A 231 -3.49 14.89 12.73
N ALA A 232 -2.93 14.52 13.89
CA ALA A 232 -1.50 14.65 14.15
C ALA A 232 -0.64 13.79 13.21
N LEU A 233 -1.06 12.54 12.92
CA LEU A 233 -0.41 11.69 11.94
C LEU A 233 -0.56 12.26 10.52
N LEU A 234 -1.75 12.76 10.18
CA LEU A 234 -2.00 13.39 8.89
C LEU A 234 -1.08 14.59 8.66
N GLU A 235 -0.96 15.48 9.64
CA GLU A 235 -0.10 16.66 9.55
C GLU A 235 1.38 16.27 9.42
N LYS A 236 1.84 15.30 10.20
CA LYS A 236 3.22 14.79 10.16
C LYS A 236 3.53 14.15 8.81
N LEU A 237 2.60 13.33 8.30
CA LEU A 237 2.73 12.70 6.98
C LEU A 237 2.73 13.73 5.84
N GLN A 238 1.80 14.69 5.88
CA GLN A 238 1.74 15.74 4.87
C GLN A 238 3.02 16.58 4.85
N ALA A 239 3.57 16.92 6.01
CA ALA A 239 4.83 17.65 6.10
C ALA A 239 6.01 16.85 5.51
N ALA A 240 6.02 15.52 5.69
CA ALA A 240 7.02 14.64 5.06
C ALA A 240 6.89 14.63 3.54
N LEU A 241 5.66 14.49 3.00
CA LEU A 241 5.40 14.54 1.56
C LEU A 241 5.78 15.90 0.96
N ASP A 242 5.39 17.01 1.61
CA ASP A 242 5.75 18.36 1.17
C ASP A 242 7.28 18.53 1.13
N LYS A 243 8.01 17.96 2.12
CA LYS A 243 9.47 17.96 2.16
C LYS A 243 10.11 17.14 1.04
N MET A 244 9.56 15.95 0.74
CA MET A 244 10.02 15.11 -0.37
C MET A 244 9.79 15.77 -1.74
N ASN A 245 8.76 16.60 -1.87
CA ASN A 245 8.52 17.42 -3.05
C ASN A 245 9.54 18.56 -3.17
N GLU A 246 9.93 19.19 -2.04
CA GLU A 246 10.91 20.27 -2.02
C GLU A 246 12.34 19.80 -2.34
N ASP A 247 12.75 18.65 -1.80
CA ASP A 247 14.12 18.14 -1.96
C ASP A 247 14.32 17.24 -3.19
N GLY A 248 13.24 16.93 -3.92
CA GLY A 248 13.25 16.15 -5.15
C GLY A 248 13.11 14.64 -4.96
N THR A 249 13.08 14.13 -3.73
CA THR A 249 12.94 12.68 -3.44
C THR A 249 11.72 12.07 -4.12
N ALA A 250 10.56 12.75 -4.07
CA ALA A 250 9.34 12.27 -4.69
C ALA A 250 9.45 12.20 -6.22
N ALA A 251 10.09 13.21 -6.85
CA ALA A 251 10.33 13.24 -8.29
C ALA A 251 11.27 12.11 -8.75
N ASP A 252 12.33 11.83 -7.98
CA ASP A 252 13.27 10.74 -8.27
C ASP A 252 12.57 9.37 -8.20
N ILE A 253 11.74 9.16 -7.19
CA ILE A 253 10.94 7.93 -7.04
C ILE A 253 9.95 7.80 -8.21
N SER A 254 9.27 8.89 -8.58
CA SER A 254 8.36 8.90 -9.73
C SER A 254 9.09 8.55 -11.04
N THR A 255 10.23 9.17 -11.28
CA THR A 255 11.05 8.89 -12.46
C THR A 255 11.54 7.43 -12.51
N LYS A 256 11.87 6.84 -11.37
CA LYS A 256 12.24 5.42 -11.26
C LYS A 256 11.13 4.50 -11.75
N TRP A 257 9.88 4.79 -11.39
CA TRP A 257 8.74 3.89 -11.64
C TRP A 257 8.00 4.17 -12.94
N PHE A 258 7.91 5.44 -13.35
CA PHE A 258 7.14 5.89 -14.52
C PHE A 258 7.99 6.43 -15.66
N GLY A 259 9.30 6.61 -15.45
CA GLY A 259 10.18 7.25 -16.43
C GLY A 259 10.10 8.78 -16.47
N GLU A 260 9.20 9.38 -15.69
CA GLU A 260 8.97 10.82 -15.59
C GLU A 260 8.44 11.22 -14.21
N ASP A 261 8.50 12.51 -13.88
CA ASP A 261 7.89 13.06 -12.66
C ASP A 261 6.38 13.24 -12.85
N LYS A 262 5.57 12.36 -12.26
CA LYS A 262 4.10 12.43 -12.25
C LYS A 262 3.54 12.91 -10.90
N VAL A 263 4.40 13.22 -9.92
CA VAL A 263 3.94 13.60 -8.57
C VAL A 263 3.32 15.00 -8.59
N LEU A 264 2.17 15.13 -7.95
CA LEU A 264 1.50 16.41 -7.70
C LEU A 264 2.22 17.17 -6.58
N LYS A 265 2.32 18.51 -6.72
CA LYS A 265 3.04 19.40 -5.79
C LYS A 265 2.11 20.37 -5.09
#